data_92a2d8a7200a87844d7f00da129eb77d
#
_entry.id   92a2d8a7200a87844d7f00da129eb77d
#
_cell.length_a   1.000
_cell.length_b   1.000
_cell.length_c   1.000
_cell.angle_alpha   90.00
_cell.angle_beta   90.00
_cell.angle_gamma   90.00
#
_symmetry.space_group_name_H-M   'P 1'
#
loop_
_entity.id
_entity.type
_entity.pdbx_description
1 polymer ?
#
loop_
_entity_poly.entity_id
_entity_poly.type
_entity_poly.pdbx_seq_one_letter_code
_entity_poly.pdbx_strand_id
1 'polypeptide(L)'
;MIRVKFIATTLLFMAVCAADLSAQNVVARVSGLESNSEYMSLLSKDERLRSRTDSLMGVIRSVRASLSKNSEQRDSLSQQRADSMLVLLSDAESAVYATRAEKMKLLDQINSIEQNHVLKSMGKIGDAESAQGSKSIFSNAYFIKSLEPEDYKLLMESNAKEKVAYGYAQEYADNYVKIKTLYDKYVIAQSEADAEAVYAEMSGVMDDNMILNKQLQKLWAEIYDQKVYVYSYFLEKEGREDILQMTENQMTEARQEKLNSIDNCISEPVADYCLQKPIALNYEMYVAKLLNLTAAIDSLSAASRTVRKLDYRMPKIEFERRSFVDYAPIEFSTRSPYNSQNPIPECVVYEYGTIYRILLGTYKYKQAVNIFRNASPLSIETLEDGRFSYYAGGLRTRAEAEKAVEIMKKKGFRNPEIVEWCDGRKTNLSDADGGEVVTYRVEIKGGELDDMIHEVITTMAENSQITKLAEDAFVVGTFDSKAIADRLAQAIGKCNESLTVSVVELKPESDEEDSEEE
;
A
#
# COMPACT_ATOMS: atom_id res chain seq x y z
N MET A 1 -25.90 -20.23 -13.73
CA MET A 1 -24.83 -20.74 -12.84
C MET A 1 -23.79 -21.63 -13.55
N ILE A 2 -24.17 -22.59 -14.38
CA ILE A 2 -23.22 -23.53 -15.04
C ILE A 2 -22.31 -22.83 -16.07
N ARG A 3 -22.80 -21.85 -16.83
CA ARG A 3 -21.99 -21.16 -17.87
C ARG A 3 -20.88 -20.24 -17.33
N VAL A 4 -21.07 -19.62 -16.17
CA VAL A 4 -20.05 -18.73 -15.57
C VAL A 4 -18.91 -19.55 -14.96
N LYS A 5 -19.22 -20.70 -14.33
CA LYS A 5 -18.19 -21.64 -13.83
C LYS A 5 -17.35 -22.23 -14.98
N PHE A 6 -17.96 -22.47 -16.12
CA PHE A 6 -17.27 -23.03 -17.29
C PHE A 6 -16.30 -22.01 -17.94
N ILE A 7 -16.67 -20.72 -17.98
CA ILE A 7 -15.82 -19.65 -18.52
C ILE A 7 -14.65 -19.36 -17.57
N ALA A 8 -14.89 -19.35 -16.26
CA ALA A 8 -13.84 -19.10 -15.26
C ALA A 8 -12.82 -20.25 -15.22
N THR A 9 -13.27 -21.51 -15.27
CA THR A 9 -12.40 -22.69 -15.33
C THR A 9 -11.65 -22.78 -16.66
N THR A 10 -12.24 -22.40 -17.79
CA THR A 10 -11.56 -22.37 -19.09
C THR A 10 -10.53 -21.26 -19.18
N LEU A 11 -10.74 -20.09 -18.61
CA LEU A 11 -9.74 -19.01 -18.53
C LEU A 11 -8.55 -19.39 -17.65
N LEU A 12 -8.82 -20.02 -16.49
CA LEU A 12 -7.75 -20.54 -15.63
C LEU A 12 -6.98 -21.68 -16.31
N PHE A 13 -7.67 -22.55 -17.02
CA PHE A 13 -7.04 -23.67 -17.78
C PHE A 13 -6.26 -23.18 -18.99
N MET A 14 -6.72 -22.14 -19.71
CA MET A 14 -5.96 -21.55 -20.82
C MET A 14 -4.72 -20.80 -20.34
N ALA A 15 -4.75 -20.12 -19.20
CA ALA A 15 -3.56 -19.48 -18.62
C ALA A 15 -2.50 -20.52 -18.19
N VAL A 16 -2.92 -21.70 -17.77
CA VAL A 16 -2.03 -22.82 -17.41
C VAL A 16 -1.43 -23.49 -18.65
N CYS A 17 -2.19 -23.59 -19.74
CA CYS A 17 -1.71 -24.22 -20.98
C CYS A 17 -0.83 -23.29 -21.85
N ALA A 18 -0.97 -21.96 -21.73
CA ALA A 18 -0.16 -21.01 -22.50
C ALA A 18 1.31 -20.92 -22.00
N ALA A 19 1.56 -21.32 -20.75
CA ALA A 19 2.91 -21.31 -20.16
C ALA A 19 3.84 -22.41 -20.71
N ASP A 20 3.31 -23.41 -21.41
CA ASP A 20 4.11 -24.53 -21.94
C ASP A 20 4.78 -24.25 -23.30
N LEU A 21 4.57 -23.09 -23.92
CA LEU A 21 5.00 -22.81 -25.29
C LEU A 21 6.27 -21.95 -25.45
N SER A 22 6.87 -21.47 -24.38
CA SER A 22 8.11 -20.69 -24.45
C SER A 22 9.32 -21.53 -24.01
N ALA A 23 9.87 -22.31 -24.90
CA ALA A 23 11.24 -22.81 -24.76
C ALA A 23 12.21 -21.62 -24.94
N GLN A 24 12.35 -20.75 -23.94
CA GLN A 24 13.44 -19.79 -23.89
C GLN A 24 14.75 -20.56 -23.71
N ASN A 25 15.80 -20.15 -24.41
CA ASN A 25 17.14 -20.68 -24.20
C ASN A 25 17.59 -20.28 -22.79
N VAL A 26 17.43 -21.19 -21.82
CA VAL A 26 17.88 -21.00 -20.46
C VAL A 26 19.40 -21.06 -20.45
N VAL A 27 20.03 -20.01 -19.95
CA VAL A 27 21.48 -19.90 -19.83
C VAL A 27 21.88 -20.31 -18.40
N ALA A 28 23.00 -21.03 -18.26
CA ALA A 28 23.53 -21.36 -16.94
C ALA A 28 23.90 -20.08 -16.18
N ARG A 29 23.56 -20.03 -14.89
CA ARG A 29 23.86 -18.88 -14.01
C ARG A 29 25.30 -18.89 -13.52
N VAL A 30 25.90 -20.08 -13.45
CA VAL A 30 27.27 -20.29 -12.97
C VAL A 30 28.08 -20.93 -14.10
N SER A 31 29.21 -20.30 -14.42
CA SER A 31 30.14 -20.81 -15.42
C SER A 31 30.66 -22.19 -15.03
N GLY A 32 30.71 -23.10 -16.01
CA GLY A 32 31.11 -24.49 -15.83
C GLY A 32 29.96 -25.47 -15.51
N LEU A 33 28.74 -24.97 -15.31
CA LEU A 33 27.54 -25.79 -15.13
C LEU A 33 26.68 -25.93 -16.41
N GLU A 34 27.10 -25.37 -17.52
CA GLU A 34 26.36 -25.37 -18.79
C GLU A 34 26.11 -26.81 -19.30
N SER A 35 27.04 -27.73 -19.02
CA SER A 35 26.95 -29.15 -19.39
C SER A 35 26.21 -30.03 -18.39
N ASN A 36 25.82 -29.48 -17.23
CA ASN A 36 25.08 -30.22 -16.22
C ASN A 36 23.60 -30.28 -16.57
N SER A 37 23.16 -31.43 -17.09
CA SER A 37 21.78 -31.62 -17.57
C SER A 37 20.72 -31.50 -16.47
N GLU A 38 21.02 -31.93 -15.25
CA GLU A 38 20.14 -31.79 -14.08
C GLU A 38 19.95 -30.32 -13.73
N TYR A 39 21.04 -29.57 -13.63
CA TYR A 39 21.01 -28.13 -13.35
C TYR A 39 20.23 -27.35 -14.42
N MET A 40 20.50 -27.59 -15.71
CA MET A 40 19.77 -26.92 -16.79
C MET A 40 18.29 -27.27 -16.82
N SER A 41 17.93 -28.50 -16.46
CA SER A 41 16.54 -28.93 -16.30
C SER A 41 15.83 -28.18 -15.15
N LEU A 42 16.52 -27.97 -14.02
CA LEU A 42 16.00 -27.23 -12.89
C LEU A 42 15.79 -25.74 -13.23
N LEU A 43 16.75 -25.11 -13.93
CA LEU A 43 16.61 -23.73 -14.41
C LEU A 43 15.42 -23.58 -15.37
N SER A 44 15.21 -24.55 -16.28
CA SER A 44 14.06 -24.54 -17.17
C SER A 44 12.74 -24.66 -16.43
N LYS A 45 12.69 -25.44 -15.34
CA LYS A 45 11.51 -25.53 -14.46
C LYS A 45 11.28 -24.24 -13.69
N ASP A 46 12.34 -23.58 -13.21
CA ASP A 46 12.24 -22.29 -12.53
C ASP A 46 11.59 -21.24 -13.42
N GLU A 47 12.02 -21.15 -14.67
CA GLU A 47 11.45 -20.23 -15.65
C GLU A 47 9.97 -20.52 -15.96
N ARG A 48 9.58 -21.79 -16.05
CA ARG A 48 8.15 -22.16 -16.20
C ARG A 48 7.31 -21.78 -14.99
N LEU A 49 7.82 -22.02 -13.78
CA LEU A 49 7.12 -21.63 -12.54
C LEU A 49 7.00 -20.12 -12.42
N ARG A 50 8.02 -19.38 -12.88
CA ARG A 50 7.99 -17.93 -12.96
C ARG A 50 6.89 -17.45 -13.91
N SER A 51 6.87 -17.91 -15.14
CA SER A 51 5.85 -17.56 -16.14
C SER A 51 4.44 -17.90 -15.65
N ARG A 52 4.28 -19.04 -14.95
CA ARG A 52 3.02 -19.44 -14.34
C ARG A 52 2.60 -18.48 -13.22
N THR A 53 3.53 -18.07 -12.37
CA THR A 53 3.26 -17.10 -11.30
C THR A 53 2.83 -15.76 -11.89
N ASP A 54 3.53 -15.25 -12.90
CA ASP A 54 3.22 -13.99 -13.57
C ASP A 54 1.82 -14.01 -14.21
N SER A 55 1.44 -15.13 -14.83
CA SER A 55 0.11 -15.33 -15.39
C SER A 55 -0.98 -15.31 -14.30
N LEU A 56 -0.76 -16.01 -13.17
CA LEU A 56 -1.70 -16.01 -12.04
C LEU A 56 -1.83 -14.63 -11.41
N MET A 57 -0.73 -13.89 -11.30
CA MET A 57 -0.71 -12.51 -10.82
C MET A 57 -1.52 -11.58 -11.73
N GLY A 58 -1.43 -11.78 -13.07
CA GLY A 58 -2.26 -11.07 -14.03
C GLY A 58 -3.76 -11.34 -13.80
N VAL A 59 -4.14 -12.59 -13.51
CA VAL A 59 -5.52 -12.96 -13.16
C VAL A 59 -5.96 -12.26 -11.88
N ILE A 60 -5.16 -12.31 -10.82
CA ILE A 60 -5.45 -11.66 -9.53
C ILE A 60 -5.71 -10.16 -9.74
N ARG A 61 -4.83 -9.47 -10.48
CA ARG A 61 -4.97 -8.05 -10.77
C ARG A 61 -6.26 -7.74 -11.54
N SER A 62 -6.56 -8.52 -12.58
CA SER A 62 -7.77 -8.32 -13.39
C SER A 62 -9.05 -8.57 -12.61
N VAL A 63 -9.07 -9.57 -11.72
CA VAL A 63 -10.22 -9.88 -10.87
C VAL A 63 -10.42 -8.77 -9.84
N ARG A 64 -9.36 -8.26 -9.21
CA ARG A 64 -9.45 -7.13 -8.27
C ARG A 64 -9.97 -5.86 -8.94
N ALA A 65 -9.46 -5.52 -10.13
CA ALA A 65 -9.97 -4.39 -10.89
C ALA A 65 -11.45 -4.55 -11.29
N SER A 66 -11.88 -5.79 -11.56
CA SER A 66 -13.28 -6.08 -11.85
C SER A 66 -14.17 -6.02 -10.61
N LEU A 67 -13.65 -6.42 -9.44
CA LEU A 67 -14.34 -6.28 -8.15
C LEU A 67 -14.56 -4.80 -7.82
N SER A 68 -13.53 -3.96 -7.94
CA SER A 68 -13.64 -2.51 -7.73
C SER A 68 -14.74 -1.90 -8.60
N LYS A 69 -14.74 -2.17 -9.90
CA LYS A 69 -15.79 -1.67 -10.83
C LYS A 69 -17.19 -2.21 -10.50
N ASN A 70 -17.29 -3.46 -10.06
CA ASN A 70 -18.59 -4.07 -9.72
C ASN A 70 -19.15 -3.54 -8.40
N SER A 71 -18.31 -3.01 -7.51
CA SER A 71 -18.71 -2.46 -6.22
C SER A 71 -19.55 -1.17 -6.33
N GLU A 72 -19.51 -0.50 -7.49
CA GLU A 72 -20.34 0.69 -7.79
C GLU A 72 -21.82 0.35 -8.01
N GLN A 73 -22.15 -0.91 -8.29
CA GLN A 73 -23.52 -1.38 -8.58
C GLN A 73 -24.08 -2.10 -7.36
N ARG A 74 -25.27 -1.68 -6.87
CA ARG A 74 -25.89 -2.16 -5.61
C ARG A 74 -27.07 -3.10 -5.83
N ASP A 75 -27.12 -3.85 -6.90
CA ASP A 75 -28.17 -4.84 -7.13
C ASP A 75 -27.77 -6.26 -6.65
N SER A 76 -28.74 -7.14 -6.46
CA SER A 76 -28.50 -8.52 -6.01
C SER A 76 -27.69 -9.34 -7.02
N LEU A 77 -27.66 -8.91 -8.28
CA LEU A 77 -26.92 -9.57 -9.35
C LEU A 77 -25.42 -9.20 -9.28
N SER A 78 -25.11 -7.95 -8.93
CA SER A 78 -23.74 -7.50 -8.70
C SER A 78 -23.13 -8.16 -7.47
N GLN A 79 -23.93 -8.38 -6.41
CA GLN A 79 -23.47 -9.13 -5.23
C GLN A 79 -23.08 -10.57 -5.59
N GLN A 80 -23.92 -11.30 -6.34
CA GLN A 80 -23.57 -12.66 -6.78
C GLN A 80 -22.34 -12.72 -7.67
N ARG A 81 -22.12 -11.68 -8.48
CA ARG A 81 -20.89 -11.55 -9.28
C ARG A 81 -19.68 -11.31 -8.39
N ALA A 82 -19.79 -10.43 -7.39
CA ALA A 82 -18.71 -10.17 -6.43
C ALA A 82 -18.31 -11.45 -5.69
N ASP A 83 -19.28 -12.21 -5.15
CA ASP A 83 -19.02 -13.49 -4.49
C ASP A 83 -18.30 -14.49 -5.40
N SER A 84 -18.70 -14.56 -6.68
CA SER A 84 -18.04 -15.44 -7.65
C SER A 84 -16.60 -14.98 -7.97
N MET A 85 -16.36 -13.68 -8.02
CA MET A 85 -15.04 -13.09 -8.23
C MET A 85 -14.14 -13.31 -7.01
N LEU A 86 -14.66 -13.23 -5.79
CA LEU A 86 -13.91 -13.52 -4.56
C LEU A 86 -13.47 -14.99 -4.49
N VAL A 87 -14.31 -15.92 -4.90
CA VAL A 87 -13.92 -17.34 -5.01
C VAL A 87 -12.81 -17.52 -6.03
N LEU A 88 -12.92 -16.89 -7.22
CA LEU A 88 -11.88 -16.95 -8.24
C LEU A 88 -10.56 -16.33 -7.76
N LEU A 89 -10.64 -15.22 -7.02
CA LEU A 89 -9.50 -14.57 -6.41
C LEU A 89 -8.79 -15.50 -5.42
N SER A 90 -9.55 -16.12 -4.51
CA SER A 90 -9.04 -17.09 -3.52
C SER A 90 -8.37 -18.29 -4.18
N ASP A 91 -8.98 -18.83 -5.24
CA ASP A 91 -8.41 -19.97 -5.99
C ASP A 91 -7.11 -19.58 -6.70
N ALA A 92 -7.06 -18.39 -7.33
CA ALA A 92 -5.86 -17.91 -8.00
C ALA A 92 -4.71 -17.64 -7.01
N GLU A 93 -5.02 -17.07 -5.84
CA GLU A 93 -4.03 -16.84 -4.78
C GLU A 93 -3.51 -18.15 -4.17
N SER A 94 -4.39 -19.11 -3.93
CA SER A 94 -4.00 -20.45 -3.48
C SER A 94 -3.06 -21.13 -4.49
N ALA A 95 -3.34 -20.97 -5.80
CA ALA A 95 -2.47 -21.46 -6.86
C ALA A 95 -1.11 -20.75 -6.89
N VAL A 96 -1.06 -19.44 -6.62
CA VAL A 96 0.20 -18.69 -6.47
C VAL A 96 1.00 -19.23 -5.29
N TYR A 97 0.39 -19.42 -4.12
CA TYR A 97 1.09 -19.98 -2.95
C TYR A 97 1.66 -21.39 -3.23
N ALA A 98 0.88 -22.26 -3.88
CA ALA A 98 1.35 -23.60 -4.24
C ALA A 98 2.54 -23.54 -5.22
N THR A 99 2.44 -22.70 -6.27
CA THR A 99 3.51 -22.52 -7.25
C THR A 99 4.79 -21.99 -6.61
N ARG A 100 4.68 -21.10 -5.64
CA ARG A 100 5.80 -20.55 -4.88
C ARG A 100 6.46 -21.58 -3.98
N ALA A 101 5.67 -22.39 -3.29
CA ALA A 101 6.20 -23.46 -2.46
C ALA A 101 7.01 -24.47 -3.30
N GLU A 102 6.54 -24.77 -4.53
CA GLU A 102 7.26 -25.59 -5.49
C GLU A 102 8.55 -24.89 -5.95
N LYS A 103 8.48 -23.60 -6.31
CA LYS A 103 9.62 -22.80 -6.72
C LYS A 103 10.69 -22.73 -5.61
N MET A 104 10.31 -22.57 -4.36
CA MET A 104 11.27 -22.56 -3.23
C MET A 104 12.08 -23.85 -3.15
N LYS A 105 11.41 -25.02 -3.25
CA LYS A 105 12.10 -26.32 -3.25
C LYS A 105 13.05 -26.44 -4.44
N LEU A 106 12.62 -25.94 -5.58
CA LEU A 106 13.43 -25.96 -6.80
C LEU A 106 14.69 -25.08 -6.67
N LEU A 107 14.52 -23.86 -6.13
CA LEU A 107 15.64 -22.96 -5.87
C LEU A 107 16.63 -23.52 -4.85
N ASP A 108 16.17 -24.24 -3.83
CA ASP A 108 17.06 -24.92 -2.91
C ASP A 108 17.94 -25.99 -3.62
N GLN A 109 17.37 -26.72 -4.57
CA GLN A 109 18.12 -27.69 -5.38
C GLN A 109 19.13 -26.98 -6.31
N ILE A 110 18.72 -25.95 -7.02
CA ILE A 110 19.59 -25.14 -7.89
C ILE A 110 20.78 -24.60 -7.07
N ASN A 111 20.49 -23.93 -5.98
CA ASN A 111 21.53 -23.34 -5.13
C ASN A 111 22.48 -24.39 -4.54
N SER A 112 21.97 -25.57 -4.19
CA SER A 112 22.82 -26.67 -3.71
C SER A 112 23.82 -27.13 -4.77
N ILE A 113 23.39 -27.21 -6.05
CA ILE A 113 24.28 -27.58 -7.16
C ILE A 113 25.31 -26.47 -7.40
N GLU A 114 24.87 -25.21 -7.47
CA GLU A 114 25.74 -24.05 -7.66
C GLU A 114 26.79 -23.93 -6.55
N GLN A 115 26.36 -24.00 -5.31
CA GLN A 115 27.24 -23.97 -4.14
C GLN A 115 28.25 -25.12 -4.16
N ASN A 116 27.78 -26.34 -4.43
CA ASN A 116 28.68 -27.50 -4.49
C ASN A 116 29.72 -27.37 -5.60
N HIS A 117 29.35 -26.81 -6.76
CA HIS A 117 30.26 -26.55 -7.87
C HIS A 117 31.33 -25.53 -7.47
N VAL A 118 30.91 -24.39 -6.92
CA VAL A 118 31.81 -23.32 -6.47
C VAL A 118 32.72 -23.83 -5.35
N LEU A 119 32.15 -24.53 -4.35
CA LEU A 119 32.92 -25.09 -3.24
C LEU A 119 33.99 -26.10 -3.68
N LYS A 120 33.74 -26.83 -4.77
CA LYS A 120 34.74 -27.74 -5.37
C LYS A 120 35.86 -26.98 -6.08
N SER A 121 35.54 -25.86 -6.72
CA SER A 121 36.50 -25.01 -7.42
C SER A 121 37.34 -24.12 -6.50
N MET A 122 36.86 -23.85 -5.26
CA MET A 122 37.55 -23.01 -4.29
C MET A 122 38.75 -23.72 -3.65
N GLY A 123 39.95 -23.14 -3.83
CA GLY A 123 41.13 -23.49 -3.03
C GLY A 123 40.94 -23.04 -1.57
N LYS A 124 41.73 -23.63 -0.65
CA LYS A 124 41.80 -23.19 0.75
C LYS A 124 42.81 -22.04 0.87
N ILE A 125 42.54 -21.05 1.71
CA ILE A 125 43.56 -20.12 2.19
C ILE A 125 44.52 -20.91 3.07
N GLY A 126 45.83 -20.71 2.86
CA GLY A 126 46.91 -21.45 3.49
C GLY A 126 46.78 -21.70 4.98
N ASP A 127 47.28 -22.81 5.35
CA ASP A 127 47.41 -23.46 6.68
C ASP A 127 46.61 -22.97 7.89
N ALA A 128 45.91 -23.89 8.35
CA ALA A 128 45.09 -24.22 9.53
C ALA A 128 45.28 -23.45 10.86
N GLU A 129 46.26 -22.61 11.05
CA GLU A 129 46.47 -21.88 12.32
C GLU A 129 45.43 -20.78 12.59
N SER A 130 44.87 -20.20 11.56
CA SER A 130 43.90 -19.12 11.71
C SER A 130 42.45 -19.58 11.95
N ALA A 131 42.12 -20.84 11.71
CA ALA A 131 40.75 -21.37 11.72
C ALA A 131 40.35 -22.14 12.98
N GLN A 132 41.31 -22.60 13.79
CA GLN A 132 41.01 -23.37 14.98
C GLN A 132 40.42 -22.50 16.10
N GLY A 133 39.12 -22.62 16.32
CA GLY A 133 38.40 -22.05 17.46
C GLY A 133 37.35 -20.99 17.16
N SER A 134 37.33 -20.41 16.00
CA SER A 134 36.30 -19.41 15.63
C SER A 134 35.06 -20.06 15.06
N LYS A 135 33.89 -19.69 15.61
CA LYS A 135 32.56 -20.13 15.13
C LYS A 135 31.89 -19.14 14.18
N SER A 136 32.49 -17.96 13.99
CA SER A 136 31.93 -16.87 13.21
C SER A 136 33.04 -16.15 12.44
N ILE A 137 32.70 -15.62 11.26
CA ILE A 137 33.55 -14.76 10.47
C ILE A 137 34.02 -13.55 11.31
N PHE A 138 33.10 -12.97 12.06
CA PHE A 138 33.34 -11.77 12.89
C PHE A 138 34.26 -11.99 14.08
N SER A 139 34.54 -13.21 14.46
CA SER A 139 35.49 -13.57 15.54
C SER A 139 36.78 -14.21 15.03
N ASN A 140 36.95 -14.30 13.71
CA ASN A 140 38.14 -14.87 13.10
C ASN A 140 39.30 -13.88 13.09
N ALA A 141 40.42 -14.20 13.75
CA ALA A 141 41.54 -13.29 13.91
C ALA A 141 42.22 -12.91 12.58
N TYR A 142 42.26 -13.84 11.61
CA TYR A 142 42.82 -13.56 10.28
C TYR A 142 41.95 -12.57 9.53
N PHE A 143 40.62 -12.81 9.49
CA PHE A 143 39.68 -11.90 8.86
C PHE A 143 39.76 -10.49 9.44
N ILE A 144 39.74 -10.37 10.78
CA ILE A 144 39.81 -9.08 11.47
C ILE A 144 41.10 -8.33 11.10
N LYS A 145 42.26 -9.03 11.09
CA LYS A 145 43.56 -8.43 10.73
C LYS A 145 43.68 -8.05 9.24
N SER A 146 42.86 -8.65 8.39
CA SER A 146 42.88 -8.41 6.96
C SER A 146 42.08 -7.18 6.56
N LEU A 147 41.28 -6.61 7.46
CA LEU A 147 40.46 -5.43 7.26
C LEU A 147 41.08 -4.21 7.97
N GLU A 148 40.75 -3.03 7.46
CA GLU A 148 41.00 -1.80 8.20
C GLU A 148 40.07 -1.73 9.43
N PRO A 149 40.53 -1.17 10.57
CA PRO A 149 39.73 -1.13 11.80
C PRO A 149 38.35 -0.46 11.62
N GLU A 150 38.27 0.55 10.77
CA GLU A 150 37.02 1.28 10.46
C GLU A 150 36.07 0.39 9.68
N ASP A 151 36.55 -0.32 8.67
CA ASP A 151 35.74 -1.24 7.86
C ASP A 151 35.18 -2.39 8.71
N TYR A 152 35.99 -2.94 9.62
CA TYR A 152 35.51 -3.97 10.55
C TYR A 152 34.42 -3.42 11.48
N LYS A 153 34.59 -2.20 11.99
CA LYS A 153 33.58 -1.55 12.85
C LYS A 153 32.26 -1.37 12.10
N LEU A 154 32.30 -0.82 10.89
CA LEU A 154 31.13 -0.63 10.03
C LEU A 154 30.42 -1.95 9.74
N LEU A 155 31.17 -3.02 9.45
CA LEU A 155 30.63 -4.34 9.22
C LEU A 155 29.90 -4.91 10.46
N MET A 156 30.46 -4.69 11.65
CA MET A 156 29.84 -5.10 12.91
C MET A 156 28.53 -4.33 13.18
N GLU A 157 28.51 -3.03 12.91
CA GLU A 157 27.31 -2.19 13.02
C GLU A 157 26.23 -2.64 12.03
N SER A 158 26.60 -2.88 10.78
CA SER A 158 25.70 -3.39 9.73
C SER A 158 25.07 -4.74 10.12
N ASN A 159 25.90 -5.66 10.67
CA ASN A 159 25.41 -6.95 11.13
C ASN A 159 24.42 -6.84 12.30
N ALA A 160 24.61 -5.87 13.21
CA ALA A 160 23.67 -5.61 14.30
C ALA A 160 22.33 -5.06 13.80
N LYS A 161 22.36 -4.18 12.78
CA LYS A 161 21.19 -3.56 12.15
C LYS A 161 20.37 -4.52 11.27
N GLU A 162 20.95 -5.63 10.83
CA GLU A 162 20.26 -6.59 9.93
C GLU A 162 18.96 -7.18 10.50
N LYS A 163 18.90 -7.42 11.81
CA LYS A 163 17.66 -7.90 12.45
C LYS A 163 16.53 -6.89 12.36
N VAL A 164 16.86 -5.61 12.44
CA VAL A 164 15.89 -4.52 12.31
C VAL A 164 15.36 -4.46 10.88
N ALA A 165 16.27 -4.51 9.88
CA ALA A 165 15.88 -4.54 8.47
C ALA A 165 14.99 -5.76 8.14
N TYR A 166 15.30 -6.94 8.66
CA TYR A 166 14.44 -8.12 8.53
C TYR A 166 13.07 -7.91 9.18
N GLY A 167 13.03 -7.30 10.37
CA GLY A 167 11.78 -6.96 11.07
C GLY A 167 10.89 -6.06 10.22
N TYR A 168 11.43 -5.00 9.66
CA TYR A 168 10.69 -4.09 8.78
C TYR A 168 10.15 -4.79 7.52
N ALA A 169 10.97 -5.62 6.87
CA ALA A 169 10.53 -6.36 5.70
C ALA A 169 9.42 -7.36 6.01
N GLN A 170 9.50 -8.04 7.14
CA GLN A 170 8.49 -8.99 7.58
C GLN A 170 7.18 -8.29 7.98
N GLU A 171 7.27 -7.25 8.79
CA GLU A 171 6.10 -6.47 9.22
C GLU A 171 5.37 -5.86 8.02
N TYR A 172 6.12 -5.35 7.02
CA TYR A 172 5.53 -4.89 5.77
C TYR A 172 4.74 -6.01 5.06
N ALA A 173 5.30 -7.21 4.98
CA ALA A 173 4.65 -8.34 4.33
C ALA A 173 3.40 -8.80 5.11
N ASP A 174 3.45 -8.82 6.44
CA ASP A 174 2.32 -9.16 7.30
C ASP A 174 1.20 -8.11 7.18
N ASN A 175 1.56 -6.83 7.16
CA ASN A 175 0.63 -5.72 6.93
C ASN A 175 -0.01 -5.80 5.54
N TYR A 176 0.73 -6.21 4.51
CA TYR A 176 0.15 -6.44 3.18
C TYR A 176 -0.96 -7.50 3.22
N VAL A 177 -0.76 -8.60 3.92
CA VAL A 177 -1.80 -9.63 4.10
C VAL A 177 -3.01 -9.09 4.85
N LYS A 178 -2.78 -8.24 5.86
CA LYS A 178 -3.85 -7.55 6.60
C LYS A 178 -4.64 -6.61 5.69
N ILE A 179 -3.95 -5.75 4.93
CA ILE A 179 -4.57 -4.83 3.95
C ILE A 179 -5.42 -5.60 2.95
N LYS A 180 -4.91 -6.72 2.42
CA LYS A 180 -5.67 -7.58 1.52
C LYS A 180 -6.96 -8.09 2.14
N THR A 181 -6.90 -8.57 3.38
CA THR A 181 -8.07 -9.08 4.10
C THR A 181 -9.10 -7.95 4.35
N LEU A 182 -8.62 -6.76 4.67
CA LEU A 182 -9.46 -5.57 4.85
C LEU A 182 -10.08 -5.13 3.52
N TYR A 183 -9.30 -5.15 2.43
CA TYR A 183 -9.81 -4.85 1.09
C TYR A 183 -10.96 -5.78 0.69
N ASP A 184 -10.83 -7.08 0.92
CA ASP A 184 -11.89 -8.05 0.61
C ASP A 184 -13.17 -7.74 1.42
N LYS A 185 -13.06 -7.34 2.69
CA LYS A 185 -14.19 -6.89 3.51
C LYS A 185 -14.77 -5.57 3.00
N TYR A 186 -13.92 -4.62 2.62
CA TYR A 186 -14.31 -3.32 2.11
C TYR A 186 -15.18 -3.43 0.84
N VAL A 187 -14.76 -4.29 -0.10
CA VAL A 187 -15.47 -4.48 -1.37
C VAL A 187 -16.89 -5.02 -1.17
N ILE A 188 -17.12 -5.87 -0.16
CA ILE A 188 -18.42 -6.48 0.11
C ILE A 188 -19.29 -5.73 1.14
N ALA A 189 -18.76 -4.65 1.73
CA ALA A 189 -19.50 -3.86 2.73
C ALA A 189 -20.84 -3.37 2.16
N GLN A 190 -21.93 -3.51 2.95
CA GLN A 190 -23.28 -3.19 2.52
C GLN A 190 -23.72 -1.79 2.94
N SER A 191 -23.09 -1.20 3.95
CA SER A 191 -23.38 0.13 4.45
C SER A 191 -22.14 1.03 4.36
N GLU A 192 -22.38 2.34 4.30
CA GLU A 192 -21.32 3.33 4.35
C GLU A 192 -20.52 3.23 5.65
N ALA A 193 -21.19 3.10 6.80
CA ALA A 193 -20.55 2.99 8.09
C ALA A 193 -19.60 1.79 8.19
N ASP A 194 -20.01 0.61 7.66
CA ASP A 194 -19.14 -0.58 7.63
C ASP A 194 -17.95 -0.36 6.69
N ALA A 195 -18.19 0.24 5.52
CA ALA A 195 -17.14 0.53 4.54
C ALA A 195 -16.12 1.53 5.10
N GLU A 196 -16.57 2.62 5.72
CA GLU A 196 -15.71 3.65 6.30
C GLU A 196 -14.88 3.12 7.48
N ALA A 197 -15.47 2.31 8.35
CA ALA A 197 -14.72 1.68 9.45
C ALA A 197 -13.57 0.79 8.92
N VAL A 198 -13.85 -0.01 7.88
CA VAL A 198 -12.81 -0.85 7.25
C VAL A 198 -11.80 0.00 6.49
N TYR A 199 -12.24 1.05 5.80
CA TYR A 199 -11.38 1.99 5.09
C TYR A 199 -10.41 2.68 6.03
N ALA A 200 -10.87 3.17 7.18
CA ALA A 200 -10.03 3.83 8.18
C ALA A 200 -8.95 2.87 8.72
N GLU A 201 -9.32 1.61 9.07
CA GLU A 201 -8.36 0.62 9.51
C GLU A 201 -7.34 0.30 8.42
N MET A 202 -7.78 0.10 7.17
CA MET A 202 -6.92 -0.22 6.04
C MET A 202 -5.95 0.92 5.72
N SER A 203 -6.44 2.18 5.72
CA SER A 203 -5.61 3.37 5.51
C SER A 203 -4.53 3.51 6.58
N GLY A 204 -4.85 3.26 7.85
CA GLY A 204 -3.87 3.28 8.93
C GLY A 204 -2.74 2.27 8.73
N VAL A 205 -3.07 1.04 8.30
CA VAL A 205 -2.06 0.01 7.99
C VAL A 205 -1.24 0.38 6.75
N MET A 206 -1.83 1.04 5.76
CA MET A 206 -1.10 1.52 4.57
C MET A 206 -0.12 2.64 4.93
N ASP A 207 -0.51 3.55 5.84
CA ASP A 207 0.39 4.58 6.35
C ASP A 207 1.57 3.98 7.12
N ASP A 208 1.33 2.94 7.94
CA ASP A 208 2.39 2.18 8.61
C ASP A 208 3.35 1.56 7.60
N ASN A 209 2.83 0.94 6.54
CA ASN A 209 3.64 0.36 5.47
C ASN A 209 4.45 1.40 4.70
N MET A 210 3.93 2.61 4.51
CA MET A 210 4.68 3.69 3.88
C MET A 210 5.92 4.06 4.72
N ILE A 211 5.76 4.14 6.05
CA ILE A 211 6.86 4.44 6.97
C ILE A 211 7.89 3.31 6.98
N LEU A 212 7.42 2.05 7.15
CA LEU A 212 8.29 0.87 7.11
C LEU A 212 9.10 0.78 5.81
N ASN A 213 8.48 1.12 4.70
CA ASN A 213 9.10 1.13 3.37
C ASN A 213 10.31 2.06 3.32
N LYS A 214 10.16 3.29 3.82
CA LYS A 214 11.23 4.29 3.85
C LYS A 214 12.34 3.90 4.83
N GLN A 215 11.97 3.41 6.01
CA GLN A 215 12.92 2.92 7.00
C GLN A 215 13.75 1.74 6.45
N LEU A 216 13.08 0.78 5.80
CA LEU A 216 13.75 -0.37 5.19
C LEU A 216 14.68 0.06 4.06
N GLN A 217 14.23 0.95 3.17
CA GLN A 217 15.03 1.44 2.05
C GLN A 217 16.35 2.06 2.52
N LYS A 218 16.28 2.98 3.46
CA LYS A 218 17.47 3.66 4.00
C LYS A 218 18.39 2.70 4.72
N LEU A 219 17.83 1.93 5.63
CA LEU A 219 18.62 1.02 6.48
C LEU A 219 19.26 -0.11 5.67
N TRP A 220 18.52 -0.71 4.74
CA TRP A 220 19.02 -1.83 3.95
C TRP A 220 20.07 -1.42 2.93
N ALA A 221 19.90 -0.28 2.26
CA ALA A 221 20.90 0.23 1.33
C ALA A 221 22.25 0.42 2.03
N GLU A 222 22.26 1.05 3.22
CA GLU A 222 23.48 1.24 4.03
C GLU A 222 24.12 -0.11 4.38
N ILE A 223 23.34 -1.07 4.89
CA ILE A 223 23.84 -2.38 5.28
C ILE A 223 24.43 -3.14 4.08
N TYR A 224 23.71 -3.15 2.96
CA TYR A 224 24.10 -3.91 1.78
C TYR A 224 25.39 -3.37 1.17
N ASP A 225 25.47 -2.06 0.98
CA ASP A 225 26.64 -1.41 0.40
C ASP A 225 27.91 -1.63 1.27
N GLN A 226 27.79 -1.49 2.59
CA GLN A 226 28.89 -1.75 3.52
C GLN A 226 29.35 -3.20 3.49
N LYS A 227 28.43 -4.15 3.50
CA LYS A 227 28.76 -5.58 3.43
C LYS A 227 29.43 -5.95 2.11
N VAL A 228 28.84 -5.52 1.00
CA VAL A 228 29.41 -5.78 -0.33
C VAL A 228 30.81 -5.20 -0.44
N TYR A 229 31.01 -3.96 0.00
CA TYR A 229 32.32 -3.32 0.00
C TYR A 229 33.35 -4.11 0.79
N VAL A 230 33.09 -4.41 2.05
CA VAL A 230 34.05 -5.08 2.94
C VAL A 230 34.37 -6.49 2.47
N TYR A 231 33.36 -7.27 2.07
CA TYR A 231 33.59 -8.63 1.58
C TYR A 231 34.27 -8.68 0.23
N SER A 232 33.96 -7.75 -0.68
CA SER A 232 34.65 -7.64 -1.97
C SER A 232 36.13 -7.29 -1.78
N TYR A 233 36.42 -6.32 -0.91
CA TYR A 233 37.79 -5.95 -0.58
C TYR A 233 38.58 -7.13 0.00
N PHE A 234 37.99 -7.89 0.92
CA PHE A 234 38.64 -9.09 1.47
C PHE A 234 38.90 -10.14 0.38
N LEU A 235 37.92 -10.44 -0.48
CA LEU A 235 38.05 -11.43 -1.54
C LEU A 235 39.08 -11.02 -2.60
N GLU A 236 39.13 -9.74 -2.95
CA GLU A 236 40.14 -9.18 -3.87
C GLU A 236 41.56 -9.34 -3.29
N LYS A 237 41.75 -9.02 -2.01
CA LYS A 237 43.00 -9.19 -1.30
C LYS A 237 43.46 -10.66 -1.27
N GLU A 238 42.52 -11.58 -1.20
CA GLU A 238 42.78 -13.04 -1.26
C GLU A 238 42.90 -13.59 -2.68
N GLY A 239 42.89 -12.71 -3.71
CA GLY A 239 43.02 -13.11 -5.12
C GLY A 239 41.84 -13.92 -5.66
N ARG A 240 40.62 -13.70 -5.13
CA ARG A 240 39.41 -14.46 -5.50
C ARG A 240 38.52 -13.70 -6.47
N GLU A 241 39.11 -13.31 -7.59
CA GLU A 241 38.40 -12.64 -8.70
C GLU A 241 37.27 -13.51 -9.28
N ASP A 242 37.42 -14.84 -9.22
CA ASP A 242 36.40 -15.79 -9.64
C ASP A 242 35.09 -15.65 -8.84
N ILE A 243 35.17 -15.41 -7.54
CA ILE A 243 34.02 -15.19 -6.66
C ILE A 243 33.43 -13.80 -6.91
N LEU A 244 34.26 -12.79 -7.09
CA LEU A 244 33.80 -11.42 -7.37
C LEU A 244 32.99 -11.38 -8.67
N GLN A 245 33.49 -12.00 -9.73
CA GLN A 245 32.76 -12.07 -11.01
C GLN A 245 31.41 -12.78 -10.87
N MET A 246 31.37 -13.86 -10.09
CA MET A 246 30.13 -14.62 -9.88
C MET A 246 29.11 -13.80 -9.09
N THR A 247 29.53 -13.10 -8.03
CA THR A 247 28.62 -12.25 -7.24
C THR A 247 28.14 -11.04 -8.02
N GLU A 248 28.96 -10.46 -8.89
CA GLU A 248 28.56 -9.41 -9.83
C GLU A 248 27.46 -9.88 -10.80
N ASN A 249 27.60 -11.11 -11.33
CA ASN A 249 26.56 -11.73 -12.13
C ASN A 249 25.25 -11.89 -11.34
N GLN A 250 25.31 -12.33 -10.08
CA GLN A 250 24.13 -12.44 -9.20
C GLN A 250 23.47 -11.06 -8.96
N MET A 251 24.27 -10.01 -8.77
CA MET A 251 23.74 -8.64 -8.64
C MET A 251 23.03 -8.18 -9.90
N THR A 252 23.59 -8.48 -11.06
CA THR A 252 23.00 -8.16 -12.36
C THR A 252 21.68 -8.90 -12.56
N GLU A 253 21.64 -10.19 -12.23
CA GLU A 253 20.41 -10.99 -12.27
C GLU A 253 19.34 -10.45 -11.30
N ALA A 254 19.73 -10.06 -10.10
CA ALA A 254 18.81 -9.48 -9.10
C ALA A 254 18.21 -8.15 -9.58
N ARG A 255 19.02 -7.28 -10.19
CA ARG A 255 18.54 -6.03 -10.80
C ARG A 255 17.55 -6.30 -11.93
N GLN A 256 17.86 -7.27 -12.81
CA GLN A 256 16.97 -7.65 -13.90
C GLN A 256 15.66 -8.25 -13.38
N GLU A 257 15.73 -9.07 -12.34
CA GLU A 257 14.57 -9.66 -11.69
C GLU A 257 13.68 -8.60 -11.05
N LYS A 258 14.27 -7.59 -10.39
CA LYS A 258 13.53 -6.44 -9.86
C LYS A 258 12.78 -5.69 -10.97
N LEU A 259 13.46 -5.36 -12.06
CA LEU A 259 12.85 -4.68 -13.21
C LEU A 259 11.68 -5.48 -13.80
N ASN A 260 11.83 -6.79 -13.92
CA ASN A 260 10.79 -7.67 -14.47
C ASN A 260 9.58 -7.83 -13.53
N SER A 261 9.75 -7.56 -12.24
CA SER A 261 8.70 -7.73 -11.23
C SER A 261 8.14 -6.43 -10.67
N ILE A 262 8.52 -5.28 -11.21
CA ILE A 262 8.17 -3.96 -10.66
C ILE A 262 6.64 -3.74 -10.55
N ASP A 263 5.89 -4.22 -11.55
CA ASP A 263 4.42 -4.14 -11.54
C ASP A 263 3.74 -5.17 -10.63
N ASN A 264 4.50 -6.17 -10.18
CA ASN A 264 4.04 -7.31 -9.39
C ASN A 264 4.78 -7.44 -8.07
N CYS A 265 5.25 -6.35 -7.49
CA CYS A 265 5.86 -6.37 -6.18
C CYS A 265 5.07 -5.52 -5.18
N ILE A 266 5.01 -6.00 -3.94
CA ILE A 266 4.31 -5.28 -2.86
C ILE A 266 5.01 -3.96 -2.54
N SER A 267 6.34 -3.95 -2.68
CA SER A 267 7.20 -2.81 -2.37
C SER A 267 8.56 -2.99 -3.00
N GLU A 268 9.13 -1.93 -3.59
CA GLU A 268 10.49 -1.95 -4.12
C GLU A 268 11.56 -2.18 -3.04
N PRO A 269 11.55 -1.50 -1.87
CA PRO A 269 12.48 -1.79 -0.78
C PRO A 269 12.41 -3.21 -0.24
N VAL A 270 11.23 -3.80 -0.16
CA VAL A 270 11.08 -5.23 0.22
C VAL A 270 11.65 -6.14 -0.86
N ALA A 271 11.45 -5.79 -2.15
CA ALA A 271 12.04 -6.51 -3.27
C ALA A 271 13.57 -6.43 -3.24
N ASP A 272 14.14 -5.23 -3.01
CA ASP A 272 15.59 -5.04 -2.85
C ASP A 272 16.13 -5.89 -1.71
N TYR A 273 15.50 -5.85 -0.53
CA TYR A 273 15.90 -6.69 0.58
C TYR A 273 15.88 -8.19 0.21
N CYS A 274 14.78 -8.68 -0.37
CA CYS A 274 14.61 -10.10 -0.70
C CYS A 274 15.59 -10.58 -1.80
N LEU A 275 15.97 -9.71 -2.74
CA LEU A 275 16.89 -10.03 -3.82
C LEU A 275 18.37 -9.88 -3.43
N GLN A 276 18.69 -8.87 -2.65
CA GLN A 276 20.07 -8.54 -2.28
C GLN A 276 20.56 -9.30 -1.04
N LYS A 277 19.68 -9.60 -0.07
CA LYS A 277 20.08 -10.31 1.15
C LYS A 277 20.68 -11.69 0.87
N PRO A 278 20.16 -12.53 -0.05
CA PRO A 278 20.82 -13.77 -0.44
C PRO A 278 22.23 -13.56 -1.00
N ILE A 279 22.46 -12.46 -1.74
CA ILE A 279 23.80 -12.14 -2.30
C ILE A 279 24.77 -11.80 -1.15
N ALA A 280 24.35 -10.96 -0.19
CA ALA A 280 25.15 -10.66 0.98
C ALA A 280 25.50 -11.92 1.78
N LEU A 281 24.55 -12.83 1.96
CA LEU A 281 24.79 -14.13 2.62
C LEU A 281 25.72 -15.04 1.82
N ASN A 282 25.68 -14.97 0.47
CA ASN A 282 26.63 -15.71 -0.37
C ASN A 282 28.06 -15.21 -0.16
N TYR A 283 28.29 -13.89 -0.10
CA TYR A 283 29.59 -13.33 0.26
C TYR A 283 30.08 -13.88 1.61
N GLU A 284 29.25 -13.86 2.62
CA GLU A 284 29.58 -14.40 3.94
C GLU A 284 29.91 -15.89 3.89
N MET A 285 29.15 -16.67 3.12
CA MET A 285 29.43 -18.11 2.95
C MET A 285 30.77 -18.37 2.25
N TYR A 286 31.12 -17.58 1.23
CA TYR A 286 32.40 -17.72 0.55
C TYR A 286 33.57 -17.36 1.49
N VAL A 287 33.46 -16.25 2.20
CA VAL A 287 34.43 -15.88 3.23
C VAL A 287 34.54 -16.97 4.31
N ALA A 288 33.42 -17.45 4.85
CA ALA A 288 33.42 -18.54 5.83
C ALA A 288 34.08 -19.81 5.29
N LYS A 289 33.90 -20.10 4.00
CA LYS A 289 34.51 -21.26 3.35
C LYS A 289 36.02 -21.11 3.20
N LEU A 290 36.49 -19.94 2.77
CA LEU A 290 37.93 -19.65 2.71
C LEU A 290 38.60 -19.79 4.09
N LEU A 291 37.91 -19.33 5.13
CA LEU A 291 38.35 -19.43 6.52
C LEU A 291 38.11 -20.83 7.17
N ASN A 292 37.55 -21.79 6.43
CA ASN A 292 37.22 -23.14 6.89
C ASN A 292 36.24 -23.21 8.09
N LEU A 293 35.28 -22.29 8.15
CA LEU A 293 34.27 -22.15 9.22
C LEU A 293 32.97 -22.90 8.85
N THR A 294 32.97 -24.23 8.95
CA THR A 294 31.82 -25.08 8.53
C THR A 294 30.52 -24.75 9.28
N ALA A 295 30.57 -24.51 10.59
CA ALA A 295 29.39 -24.16 11.38
C ALA A 295 28.78 -22.81 10.98
N ALA A 296 29.58 -21.84 10.50
CA ALA A 296 29.10 -20.59 9.98
C ALA A 296 28.34 -20.78 8.65
N ILE A 297 28.84 -21.64 7.77
CA ILE A 297 28.19 -21.97 6.49
C ILE A 297 26.79 -22.55 6.70
N ASP A 298 26.64 -23.49 7.65
CA ASP A 298 25.33 -24.08 7.97
C ASP A 298 24.34 -23.04 8.49
N SER A 299 24.80 -22.14 9.36
CA SER A 299 23.99 -21.04 9.89
C SER A 299 23.57 -20.06 8.79
N LEU A 300 24.48 -19.66 7.90
CA LEU A 300 24.22 -18.75 6.79
C LEU A 300 23.27 -19.38 5.76
N SER A 301 23.41 -20.68 5.49
CA SER A 301 22.49 -21.42 4.62
C SER A 301 21.07 -21.47 5.21
N ALA A 302 20.94 -21.62 6.53
CA ALA A 302 19.65 -21.54 7.21
C ALA A 302 19.04 -20.13 7.13
N ALA A 303 19.85 -19.09 7.32
CA ALA A 303 19.43 -17.69 7.18
C ALA A 303 18.93 -17.39 5.74
N SER A 304 19.64 -17.86 4.71
CA SER A 304 19.23 -17.71 3.32
C SER A 304 17.86 -18.34 3.05
N ARG A 305 17.60 -19.52 3.60
CA ARG A 305 16.27 -20.16 3.50
C ARG A 305 15.16 -19.37 4.19
N THR A 306 15.46 -18.67 5.26
CA THR A 306 14.49 -17.83 5.97
C THR A 306 14.10 -16.60 5.16
N VAL A 307 15.07 -15.93 4.56
CA VAL A 307 14.82 -14.75 3.69
C VAL A 307 13.94 -15.11 2.49
N ARG A 308 14.13 -16.27 1.91
CA ARG A 308 13.34 -16.76 0.78
C ARG A 308 11.86 -17.05 1.12
N LYS A 309 11.49 -17.09 2.40
CA LYS A 309 10.09 -17.19 2.82
C LYS A 309 9.36 -15.86 2.71
N LEU A 310 10.08 -14.75 2.74
CA LEU A 310 9.49 -13.44 2.43
C LEU A 310 9.20 -13.36 0.94
N ASP A 311 7.97 -13.01 0.61
CA ASP A 311 7.54 -12.89 -0.76
C ASP A 311 7.16 -11.45 -1.08
N TYR A 312 7.90 -10.86 -1.99
CA TYR A 312 7.67 -9.50 -2.48
C TYR A 312 6.81 -9.43 -3.74
N ARG A 313 6.56 -10.57 -4.39
CA ARG A 313 5.91 -10.67 -5.70
C ARG A 313 4.40 -10.75 -5.58
N MET A 314 3.80 -9.71 -5.06
CA MET A 314 2.34 -9.57 -4.99
C MET A 314 1.92 -8.27 -5.64
N PRO A 315 0.79 -8.25 -6.36
CA PRO A 315 0.31 -7.01 -6.98
C PRO A 315 0.00 -5.96 -5.91
N LYS A 316 0.32 -4.71 -6.21
CA LYS A 316 -0.11 -3.58 -5.38
C LYS A 316 -1.63 -3.60 -5.23
N ILE A 317 -2.11 -3.30 -4.05
CA ILE A 317 -3.53 -3.17 -3.79
C ILE A 317 -3.87 -1.70 -4.04
N GLU A 318 -4.48 -1.46 -5.19
CA GLU A 318 -5.01 -0.15 -5.57
C GLU A 318 -6.52 -0.20 -5.43
N PHE A 319 -7.09 0.80 -4.79
CA PHE A 319 -8.54 0.89 -4.62
C PHE A 319 -8.99 2.35 -4.62
N GLU A 320 -10.20 2.56 -5.11
CA GLU A 320 -10.89 3.83 -5.01
C GLU A 320 -11.88 3.77 -3.83
N ARG A 321 -12.03 4.89 -3.13
CA ARG A 321 -13.00 5.01 -2.05
C ARG A 321 -14.41 4.89 -2.62
N ARG A 322 -15.22 4.01 -2.04
CA ARG A 322 -16.59 3.74 -2.50
C ARG A 322 -17.52 4.86 -2.04
N SER A 323 -18.33 5.36 -2.97
CA SER A 323 -19.42 6.26 -2.65
C SER A 323 -20.71 5.46 -2.45
N PHE A 324 -21.42 5.76 -1.37
CA PHE A 324 -22.73 5.19 -1.05
C PHE A 324 -23.87 6.16 -1.30
N VAL A 325 -23.58 7.29 -1.98
CA VAL A 325 -24.57 8.31 -2.29
C VAL A 325 -25.67 7.75 -3.17
N ASP A 326 -26.90 7.87 -2.70
CA ASP A 326 -28.10 7.44 -3.43
C ASP A 326 -28.70 8.65 -4.16
N TYR A 327 -28.51 8.67 -5.49
CA TYR A 327 -28.97 9.76 -6.33
C TYR A 327 -30.39 9.50 -6.82
N ALA A 328 -31.29 10.46 -6.63
CA ALA A 328 -32.66 10.40 -7.09
C ALA A 328 -33.12 11.75 -7.62
N PRO A 329 -33.58 11.82 -8.88
CA PRO A 329 -34.12 13.05 -9.45
C PRO A 329 -35.43 13.44 -8.76
N ILE A 330 -35.78 14.75 -8.86
CA ILE A 330 -37.04 15.24 -8.31
C ILE A 330 -38.18 14.91 -9.26
N GLU A 331 -39.18 14.20 -8.76
CA GLU A 331 -40.39 13.86 -9.49
C GLU A 331 -41.63 14.51 -8.85
N PHE A 332 -42.65 14.77 -9.66
CA PHE A 332 -43.94 15.29 -9.21
C PHE A 332 -45.05 14.31 -9.57
N SER A 333 -45.56 13.64 -8.58
CA SER A 333 -46.63 12.65 -8.76
C SER A 333 -48.04 13.28 -8.57
N THR A 334 -49.07 12.54 -8.94
CA THR A 334 -50.46 12.98 -8.71
C THR A 334 -50.87 12.93 -7.24
N ARG A 335 -50.21 12.08 -6.44
CA ARG A 335 -50.42 11.95 -5.01
C ARG A 335 -49.06 11.88 -4.32
N SER A 336 -48.95 12.53 -3.16
CA SER A 336 -47.72 12.41 -2.36
C SER A 336 -47.50 10.97 -1.89
N PRO A 337 -46.28 10.42 -1.97
CA PRO A 337 -45.96 9.15 -1.38
C PRO A 337 -45.90 9.21 0.18
N TYR A 338 -45.83 10.42 0.72
CA TYR A 338 -45.69 10.64 2.17
C TYR A 338 -47.04 10.82 2.84
N ASN A 339 -47.18 10.21 4.01
CA ASN A 339 -48.38 10.27 4.87
C ASN A 339 -48.00 9.90 6.31
N SER A 340 -48.97 9.75 7.21
CA SER A 340 -48.73 9.37 8.62
C SER A 340 -48.06 8.01 8.82
N GLN A 341 -48.24 7.07 7.87
CA GLN A 341 -47.60 5.75 7.91
C GLN A 341 -46.26 5.73 7.19
N ASN A 342 -46.04 6.63 6.27
CA ASN A 342 -44.80 6.82 5.52
C ASN A 342 -44.40 8.30 5.62
N PRO A 343 -43.81 8.75 6.75
CA PRO A 343 -43.39 10.14 6.93
C PRO A 343 -42.21 10.48 6.01
N ILE A 344 -41.94 11.79 5.83
CA ILE A 344 -40.74 12.25 5.15
C ILE A 344 -39.52 11.77 5.97
N PRO A 345 -38.58 11.04 5.37
CA PRO A 345 -37.42 10.51 6.07
C PRO A 345 -36.45 11.61 6.47
N GLU A 346 -35.64 11.35 7.52
CA GLU A 346 -34.52 12.22 7.88
C GLU A 346 -33.48 12.27 6.76
N CYS A 347 -32.83 13.42 6.65
CA CYS A 347 -31.81 13.66 5.63
C CYS A 347 -30.59 12.79 5.91
N VAL A 348 -30.24 11.92 4.98
CA VAL A 348 -29.00 11.11 5.07
C VAL A 348 -27.81 11.99 4.69
N VAL A 349 -26.83 12.08 5.58
CA VAL A 349 -25.53 12.70 5.33
C VAL A 349 -24.55 11.59 5.00
N TYR A 350 -23.84 11.70 3.89
CA TYR A 350 -22.83 10.73 3.44
C TYR A 350 -21.45 11.25 3.83
N GLU A 351 -20.62 10.38 4.40
CA GLU A 351 -19.26 10.73 4.80
C GLU A 351 -18.29 10.86 3.62
N TYR A 352 -18.67 10.26 2.47
CA TYR A 352 -17.88 10.36 1.25
C TYR A 352 -18.76 10.52 0.02
N GLY A 353 -18.39 11.48 -0.82
CA GLY A 353 -19.07 11.81 -2.06
C GLY A 353 -19.88 13.11 -1.99
N THR A 354 -20.31 13.57 -3.14
CA THR A 354 -21.03 14.84 -3.28
C THR A 354 -22.47 14.60 -3.70
N ILE A 355 -23.43 15.24 -3.02
CA ILE A 355 -24.84 15.24 -3.36
C ILE A 355 -25.42 16.65 -3.28
N TYR A 356 -26.20 17.03 -4.28
CA TYR A 356 -26.93 18.29 -4.31
C TYR A 356 -28.40 18.04 -4.00
N ARG A 357 -28.97 18.84 -3.10
CA ARG A 357 -30.39 18.82 -2.78
C ARG A 357 -30.95 20.23 -2.88
N ILE A 358 -32.26 20.32 -3.14
CA ILE A 358 -32.94 21.61 -3.22
C ILE A 358 -33.64 21.87 -1.90
N LEU A 359 -33.17 22.88 -1.15
CA LEU A 359 -33.84 23.36 0.05
C LEU A 359 -35.15 24.05 -0.32
N LEU A 360 -36.26 23.56 0.24
CA LEU A 360 -37.59 24.05 0.01
C LEU A 360 -38.01 25.12 1.03
N GLY A 361 -37.37 25.09 2.18
CA GLY A 361 -37.57 26.03 3.27
C GLY A 361 -37.26 25.45 4.63
N THR A 362 -37.04 26.36 5.59
CA THR A 362 -36.76 26.05 6.99
C THR A 362 -37.91 26.59 7.87
N TYR A 363 -38.46 25.74 8.74
CA TYR A 363 -39.67 26.02 9.50
C TYR A 363 -39.50 25.74 11.00
N LYS A 364 -40.19 26.52 11.82
CA LYS A 364 -40.20 26.32 13.27
C LYS A 364 -40.90 25.03 13.71
N TYR A 365 -41.89 24.57 12.94
CA TYR A 365 -42.67 23.36 13.20
C TYR A 365 -42.68 22.45 11.97
N LYS A 366 -42.86 21.14 12.21
CA LYS A 366 -43.02 20.16 11.12
C LYS A 366 -44.21 20.55 10.25
N GLN A 367 -44.02 20.51 8.94
CA GLN A 367 -45.01 20.97 7.96
C GLN A 367 -45.86 19.82 7.43
N ALA A 368 -47.06 20.12 7.02
CA ALA A 368 -47.93 19.19 6.32
C ALA A 368 -47.42 18.90 4.92
N VAL A 369 -47.48 17.64 4.51
CA VAL A 369 -46.93 17.15 3.22
C VAL A 369 -47.47 17.85 1.99
N ASN A 370 -48.70 18.37 2.07
CA ASN A 370 -49.37 19.03 0.95
C ASN A 370 -48.67 20.34 0.50
N ILE A 371 -47.93 21.01 1.36
CA ILE A 371 -47.19 22.22 1.00
C ILE A 371 -46.08 21.96 -0.02
N PHE A 372 -45.55 20.72 -0.08
CA PHE A 372 -44.47 20.32 -0.97
C PHE A 372 -44.98 19.87 -2.36
N ARG A 373 -46.25 20.09 -2.68
CA ARG A 373 -46.82 19.94 -4.03
C ARG A 373 -46.55 18.58 -4.67
N ASN A 374 -46.59 17.54 -3.86
CA ASN A 374 -46.29 16.14 -4.25
C ASN A 374 -44.90 15.93 -4.87
N ALA A 375 -43.91 16.75 -4.55
CA ALA A 375 -42.53 16.52 -4.90
C ALA A 375 -41.99 15.26 -4.17
N SER A 376 -41.14 14.50 -4.82
CA SER A 376 -40.49 13.31 -4.29
C SER A 376 -39.15 13.09 -5.02
N PRO A 377 -38.09 12.57 -4.35
CA PRO A 377 -38.02 12.30 -2.91
C PRO A 377 -37.88 13.60 -2.10
N LEU A 378 -38.39 13.55 -0.87
CA LEU A 378 -38.17 14.58 0.14
C LEU A 378 -37.37 14.02 1.30
N SER A 379 -36.60 14.88 1.95
CA SER A 379 -35.96 14.60 3.23
C SER A 379 -36.09 15.79 4.18
N ILE A 380 -35.99 15.51 5.49
CA ILE A 380 -36.11 16.50 6.55
C ILE A 380 -34.80 16.48 7.37
N GLU A 381 -34.33 17.63 7.74
CA GLU A 381 -33.20 17.80 8.68
C GLU A 381 -33.70 18.57 9.90
N THR A 382 -33.41 18.06 11.08
CA THR A 382 -33.67 18.76 12.32
C THR A 382 -32.43 19.54 12.72
N LEU A 383 -32.51 20.86 12.68
CA LEU A 383 -31.40 21.75 13.00
C LEU A 383 -31.17 21.83 14.53
N GLU A 384 -29.99 22.23 14.95
CA GLU A 384 -29.61 22.38 16.37
C GLU A 384 -30.51 23.33 17.15
N ASP A 385 -31.06 24.36 16.48
CA ASP A 385 -32.02 25.31 17.06
C ASP A 385 -33.47 24.79 17.10
N GLY A 386 -33.68 23.52 16.75
CA GLY A 386 -34.98 22.85 16.76
C GLY A 386 -35.88 23.19 15.58
N ARG A 387 -35.40 23.89 14.56
CA ARG A 387 -36.10 24.09 13.27
C ARG A 387 -35.96 22.90 12.35
N PHE A 388 -36.79 22.86 11.34
CA PHE A 388 -36.87 21.78 10.36
C PHE A 388 -36.61 22.30 8.96
N SER A 389 -35.55 21.83 8.31
CA SER A 389 -35.25 22.09 6.90
C SER A 389 -35.75 20.95 6.04
N TYR A 390 -36.40 21.27 4.94
CA TYR A 390 -36.92 20.29 3.99
C TYR A 390 -36.19 20.37 2.67
N TYR A 391 -35.74 19.24 2.19
CA TYR A 391 -35.00 19.12 0.95
C TYR A 391 -35.74 18.23 -0.05
N ALA A 392 -35.55 18.50 -1.34
CA ALA A 392 -36.04 17.68 -2.43
C ALA A 392 -34.88 17.14 -3.27
N GLY A 393 -34.99 15.90 -3.72
CA GLY A 393 -34.06 15.24 -4.61
C GLY A 393 -32.76 14.80 -3.94
N GLY A 394 -31.94 14.14 -4.74
CA GLY A 394 -30.56 13.82 -4.50
C GLY A 394 -29.83 13.82 -5.84
N LEU A 395 -29.28 14.97 -6.24
CA LEU A 395 -28.79 15.20 -7.58
C LEU A 395 -27.27 15.02 -7.62
N ARG A 396 -26.77 14.55 -8.74
CA ARG A 396 -25.34 14.20 -8.88
C ARG A 396 -24.47 15.42 -9.18
N THR A 397 -25.00 16.36 -9.94
CA THR A 397 -24.24 17.51 -10.42
C THR A 397 -24.92 18.83 -10.10
N ARG A 398 -24.11 19.89 -9.96
CA ARG A 398 -24.59 21.24 -9.77
C ARG A 398 -25.52 21.69 -10.95
N ALA A 399 -25.18 21.29 -12.16
CA ALA A 399 -25.99 21.62 -13.35
C ALA A 399 -27.39 20.97 -13.31
N GLU A 400 -27.51 19.77 -12.75
CA GLU A 400 -28.79 19.11 -12.48
C GLU A 400 -29.57 19.89 -11.40
N ALA A 401 -28.90 20.35 -10.35
CA ALA A 401 -29.49 21.11 -9.27
C ALA A 401 -30.02 22.48 -9.77
N GLU A 402 -29.28 23.18 -10.61
CA GLU A 402 -29.70 24.44 -11.23
C GLU A 402 -30.96 24.23 -12.09
N LYS A 403 -31.02 23.19 -12.91
CA LYS A 403 -32.23 22.82 -13.66
C LYS A 403 -33.40 22.47 -12.75
N ALA A 404 -33.14 21.77 -11.65
CA ALA A 404 -34.17 21.42 -10.68
C ALA A 404 -34.77 22.68 -10.02
N VAL A 405 -33.95 23.66 -9.64
CA VAL A 405 -34.42 24.96 -9.10
C VAL A 405 -35.38 25.65 -10.09
N GLU A 406 -35.04 25.68 -11.36
CA GLU A 406 -35.92 26.23 -12.42
C GLU A 406 -37.27 25.52 -12.47
N ILE A 407 -37.26 24.18 -12.40
CA ILE A 407 -38.49 23.36 -12.39
C ILE A 407 -39.31 23.66 -11.11
N MET A 408 -38.64 23.72 -9.95
CA MET A 408 -39.30 24.03 -8.68
C MET A 408 -39.97 25.41 -8.68
N LYS A 409 -39.28 26.44 -9.20
CA LYS A 409 -39.86 27.77 -9.39
C LYS A 409 -41.13 27.74 -10.27
N LYS A 410 -41.10 27.03 -11.40
CA LYS A 410 -42.26 26.82 -12.29
C LYS A 410 -43.40 26.08 -11.59
N LYS A 411 -43.12 25.21 -10.64
CA LYS A 411 -44.10 24.49 -9.80
C LYS A 411 -44.62 25.37 -8.65
N GLY A 412 -44.11 26.61 -8.49
CA GLY A 412 -44.59 27.59 -7.54
C GLY A 412 -43.94 27.54 -6.15
N PHE A 413 -42.77 26.95 -6.04
CA PHE A 413 -41.91 27.14 -4.85
C PHE A 413 -41.29 28.54 -4.92
N ARG A 414 -41.30 29.27 -3.79
CA ARG A 414 -40.91 30.69 -3.80
C ARG A 414 -39.40 30.89 -3.91
N ASN A 415 -38.64 30.23 -3.02
CA ASN A 415 -37.19 30.37 -2.94
C ASN A 415 -36.54 28.97 -2.76
N PRO A 416 -36.51 28.17 -3.84
CA PRO A 416 -35.74 26.92 -3.78
C PRO A 416 -34.25 27.25 -3.89
N GLU A 417 -33.43 26.73 -2.96
CA GLU A 417 -32.01 27.01 -2.87
C GLU A 417 -31.22 25.71 -3.08
N ILE A 418 -30.03 25.79 -3.69
CA ILE A 418 -29.15 24.64 -3.88
C ILE A 418 -28.29 24.48 -2.64
N VAL A 419 -28.33 23.28 -2.06
CA VAL A 419 -27.45 22.89 -0.96
C VAL A 419 -26.62 21.72 -1.40
N GLU A 420 -25.32 21.83 -1.24
CA GLU A 420 -24.34 20.83 -1.50
C GLU A 420 -23.93 20.14 -0.18
N TRP A 421 -23.85 18.83 -0.20
CA TRP A 421 -23.11 18.05 0.78
C TRP A 421 -21.93 17.41 0.06
N CYS A 422 -20.73 17.73 0.48
CA CYS A 422 -19.49 17.16 0.00
C CYS A 422 -18.72 16.60 1.19
N ASP A 423 -18.50 15.30 1.20
CA ASP A 423 -17.79 14.57 2.27
C ASP A 423 -18.28 14.94 3.69
N GLY A 424 -19.59 14.86 3.87
CA GLY A 424 -20.27 15.18 5.14
C GLY A 424 -20.46 16.67 5.43
N ARG A 425 -19.85 17.57 4.66
CA ARG A 425 -19.95 19.02 4.84
C ARG A 425 -21.07 19.61 4.02
N LYS A 426 -21.89 20.44 4.67
CA LYS A 426 -23.00 21.14 4.06
C LYS A 426 -22.60 22.56 3.67
N THR A 427 -22.86 22.93 2.39
CA THR A 427 -22.65 24.28 1.88
C THR A 427 -23.90 24.77 1.15
N ASN A 428 -24.41 25.95 1.51
CA ASN A 428 -25.49 26.57 0.77
C ASN A 428 -24.90 27.41 -0.38
N LEU A 429 -25.11 26.96 -1.63
CA LEU A 429 -24.56 27.62 -2.81
C LEU A 429 -25.30 28.89 -3.20
N SER A 430 -26.44 29.19 -2.58
CA SER A 430 -27.17 30.43 -2.79
C SER A 430 -26.57 31.61 -2.01
N ASP A 431 -25.86 31.30 -0.93
CA ASP A 431 -25.15 32.26 -0.06
C ASP A 431 -23.65 32.33 -0.41
N ALA A 432 -23.30 32.26 -1.68
CA ALA A 432 -21.92 32.17 -2.16
C ALA A 432 -21.02 33.41 -1.89
N ASP A 433 -21.40 34.26 -0.95
CA ASP A 433 -20.56 35.26 -0.31
C ASP A 433 -20.40 34.90 1.20
N GLY A 434 -19.32 34.16 1.55
CA GLY A 434 -18.80 34.13 2.90
C GLY A 434 -19.19 32.97 3.82
N GLY A 435 -19.34 31.74 3.34
CA GLY A 435 -19.32 30.58 4.25
C GLY A 435 -17.91 30.44 4.88
N GLU A 436 -17.82 30.49 6.22
CA GLU A 436 -16.56 30.26 6.96
C GLU A 436 -15.98 28.90 6.59
N VAL A 437 -14.96 28.89 5.76
CA VAL A 437 -14.22 27.66 5.44
C VAL A 437 -13.27 27.37 6.59
N VAL A 438 -13.65 26.43 7.44
CA VAL A 438 -12.76 25.91 8.49
C VAL A 438 -11.65 25.11 7.81
N THR A 439 -10.41 25.50 8.04
CA THR A 439 -9.23 24.76 7.56
C THR A 439 -8.41 24.25 8.74
N TYR A 440 -7.57 23.27 8.50
CA TYR A 440 -6.73 22.65 9.51
C TYR A 440 -5.27 22.77 9.12
N ARG A 441 -4.37 22.87 10.10
CA ARG A 441 -2.93 22.82 9.89
C ARG A 441 -2.29 21.86 10.88
N VAL A 442 -1.16 21.28 10.50
CA VAL A 442 -0.36 20.42 11.38
C VAL A 442 0.81 21.24 11.93
N GLU A 443 0.88 21.38 13.26
CA GLU A 443 2.00 22.00 13.96
C GLU A 443 2.93 20.92 14.50
N ILE A 444 4.24 21.08 14.25
CA ILE A 444 5.30 20.17 14.66
C ILE A 444 6.27 20.96 15.53
N LYS A 445 6.57 20.48 16.75
CA LYS A 445 7.47 21.14 17.72
C LYS A 445 8.42 20.13 18.34
N GLY A 446 9.61 20.60 18.76
CA GLY A 446 10.53 19.85 19.59
C GLY A 446 11.77 19.30 18.88
N GLY A 447 12.09 19.77 17.66
CA GLY A 447 13.31 19.38 16.97
C GLY A 447 13.39 19.81 15.51
N GLU A 448 14.43 19.40 14.82
CA GLU A 448 14.56 19.59 13.37
C GLU A 448 13.80 18.48 12.62
N LEU A 449 13.28 18.82 11.45
CA LEU A 449 12.67 17.84 10.55
C LEU A 449 13.79 17.11 9.81
N ASP A 450 13.89 15.81 10.01
CA ASP A 450 14.81 14.98 9.22
C ASP A 450 14.27 14.71 7.81
N ASP A 451 15.13 14.18 6.94
CA ASP A 451 14.78 13.89 5.55
C ASP A 451 13.59 12.94 5.44
N MET A 452 13.43 12.01 6.39
CA MET A 452 12.33 11.05 6.41
C MET A 452 10.99 11.73 6.69
N ILE A 453 10.94 12.67 7.62
CA ILE A 453 9.73 13.44 7.93
C ILE A 453 9.36 14.34 6.75
N HIS A 454 10.34 15.00 6.14
CA HIS A 454 10.11 15.78 4.91
C HIS A 454 9.49 14.93 3.81
N GLU A 455 9.99 13.72 3.62
CA GLU A 455 9.48 12.82 2.60
C GLU A 455 8.07 12.29 2.91
N VAL A 456 7.77 12.01 4.19
CA VAL A 456 6.42 11.64 4.64
C VAL A 456 5.44 12.77 4.37
N ILE A 457 5.80 14.01 4.75
CA ILE A 457 4.97 15.19 4.49
C ILE A 457 4.71 15.36 2.99
N THR A 458 5.76 15.28 2.17
CA THR A 458 5.64 15.41 0.71
C THR A 458 4.74 14.32 0.10
N THR A 459 4.81 13.10 0.63
CA THR A 459 4.02 11.97 0.12
C THR A 459 2.55 12.04 0.52
N MET A 460 2.25 12.48 1.75
CA MET A 460 0.88 12.51 2.28
C MET A 460 0.15 13.83 2.03
N ALA A 461 0.90 14.89 1.73
CA ALA A 461 0.41 16.26 1.61
C ALA A 461 1.01 16.95 0.37
N GLU A 462 0.82 16.34 -0.82
CA GLU A 462 1.50 16.61 -2.12
C GLU A 462 1.73 18.07 -2.49
N ASN A 463 0.91 19.01 -2.04
CA ASN A 463 1.03 20.44 -2.37
C ASN A 463 1.16 21.34 -1.13
N SER A 464 1.37 20.75 0.04
CA SER A 464 1.41 21.52 1.27
C SER A 464 2.80 22.09 1.50
N GLN A 465 2.84 23.40 1.82
CA GLN A 465 4.08 24.06 2.16
C GLN A 465 4.45 23.79 3.61
N ILE A 466 5.73 23.51 3.85
CA ILE A 466 6.30 23.45 5.19
C ILE A 466 6.83 24.85 5.51
N THR A 467 6.28 25.48 6.53
CA THR A 467 6.71 26.81 6.97
C THR A 467 7.37 26.70 8.35
N LYS A 468 8.58 27.21 8.49
CA LYS A 468 9.28 27.29 9.77
C LYS A 468 8.80 28.51 10.54
N LEU A 469 8.22 28.28 11.73
CA LEU A 469 7.73 29.37 12.62
C LEU A 469 8.81 29.80 13.63
N ALA A 470 9.61 28.85 14.15
CA ALA A 470 10.69 29.07 15.10
C ALA A 470 11.83 28.08 14.85
N GLU A 471 12.92 28.13 15.63
CA GLU A 471 14.05 27.20 15.45
C GLU A 471 13.64 25.73 15.55
N ASP A 472 12.67 25.43 16.39
CA ASP A 472 12.16 24.09 16.72
C ASP A 472 10.65 23.91 16.42
N ALA A 473 10.05 24.80 15.60
CA ALA A 473 8.63 24.77 15.31
C ALA A 473 8.35 24.94 13.82
N PHE A 474 7.57 24.01 13.26
CA PHE A 474 7.17 23.98 11.86
C PHE A 474 5.65 23.86 11.74
N VAL A 475 5.12 24.33 10.62
CA VAL A 475 3.72 24.19 10.24
C VAL A 475 3.64 23.61 8.85
N VAL A 476 2.74 22.64 8.69
CA VAL A 476 2.46 22.03 7.38
C VAL A 476 1.08 22.45 6.94
N GLY A 477 1.02 23.08 5.79
CA GLY A 477 -0.12 23.37 4.93
C GLY A 477 -1.36 23.95 5.58
N THR A 478 -2.38 24.09 4.76
CA THR A 478 -3.79 24.20 5.15
C THR A 478 -4.53 23.03 4.53
N PHE A 479 -5.26 22.26 5.34
CA PHE A 479 -6.03 21.10 4.94
C PHE A 479 -7.51 21.41 5.07
N ASP A 480 -8.29 21.05 4.06
CA ASP A 480 -9.74 21.17 4.10
C ASP A 480 -10.38 20.04 4.93
N SER A 481 -9.63 19.01 5.27
CA SER A 481 -10.12 17.87 6.05
C SER A 481 -9.30 17.64 7.31
N LYS A 482 -9.97 17.63 8.47
CA LYS A 482 -9.37 17.25 9.75
C LYS A 482 -8.77 15.84 9.71
N ALA A 483 -9.45 14.90 9.07
CA ALA A 483 -9.00 13.51 8.96
C ALA A 483 -7.65 13.39 8.23
N ILE A 484 -7.42 14.20 7.19
CA ILE A 484 -6.12 14.24 6.49
C ILE A 484 -5.03 14.81 7.38
N ALA A 485 -5.33 15.90 8.08
CA ALA A 485 -4.39 16.52 9.02
C ALA A 485 -4.05 15.57 10.19
N ASP A 486 -5.04 14.88 10.77
CA ASP A 486 -4.84 13.90 11.85
C ASP A 486 -3.98 12.70 11.37
N ARG A 487 -4.21 12.18 10.17
CA ARG A 487 -3.40 11.10 9.59
C ARG A 487 -1.94 11.53 9.40
N LEU A 488 -1.72 12.74 8.85
CA LEU A 488 -0.36 13.29 8.71
C LEU A 488 0.32 13.46 10.06
N ALA A 489 -0.39 14.00 11.06
CA ALA A 489 0.14 14.20 12.42
C ALA A 489 0.55 12.85 13.06
N GLN A 490 -0.28 11.81 12.91
CA GLN A 490 0.04 10.46 13.38
C GLN A 490 1.25 9.86 12.67
N ALA A 491 1.35 10.01 11.35
CA ALA A 491 2.48 9.51 10.58
C ALA A 491 3.79 10.16 11.01
N ILE A 492 3.82 11.48 11.19
CA ILE A 492 5.00 12.21 11.68
C ILE A 492 5.38 11.76 13.09
N GLY A 493 4.41 11.61 14.00
CA GLY A 493 4.66 11.12 15.36
C GLY A 493 5.25 9.71 15.41
N LYS A 494 4.87 8.83 14.49
CA LYS A 494 5.46 7.48 14.36
C LYS A 494 6.89 7.51 13.80
N CYS A 495 7.23 8.48 12.97
CA CYS A 495 8.59 8.63 12.44
C CYS A 495 9.58 9.10 13.51
N ASN A 496 9.14 9.97 14.40
CA ASN A 496 9.98 10.51 15.47
C ASN A 496 9.15 10.83 16.72
N GLU A 497 9.22 9.95 17.72
CA GLU A 497 8.49 10.08 18.99
C GLU A 497 8.93 11.29 19.85
N SER A 498 10.06 11.91 19.55
CA SER A 498 10.54 13.09 20.28
C SER A 498 9.84 14.38 19.86
N LEU A 499 9.15 14.38 18.72
CA LEU A 499 8.40 15.53 18.22
C LEU A 499 6.99 15.60 18.83
N THR A 500 6.55 16.80 19.15
CA THR A 500 5.17 17.07 19.52
C THR A 500 4.41 17.54 18.29
N VAL A 501 3.46 16.74 17.84
CA VAL A 501 2.65 17.03 16.66
C VAL A 501 1.20 17.27 17.07
N SER A 502 0.61 18.34 16.58
CA SER A 502 -0.78 18.72 16.89
C SER A 502 -1.50 19.26 15.65
N VAL A 503 -2.80 19.00 15.56
CA VAL A 503 -3.68 19.56 14.54
C VAL A 503 -4.39 20.77 15.12
N VAL A 504 -4.29 21.90 14.42
CA VAL A 504 -4.90 23.18 14.82
C VAL A 504 -5.97 23.56 13.81
N GLU A 505 -7.15 23.87 14.31
CA GLU A 505 -8.28 24.40 13.54
C GLU A 505 -8.09 25.90 13.32
N LEU A 506 -8.12 26.33 12.06
CA LEU A 506 -8.06 27.72 11.67
C LEU A 506 -9.49 28.20 11.35
N LYS A 507 -10.00 29.10 12.17
CA LYS A 507 -11.22 29.85 11.88
C LYS A 507 -10.83 31.12 11.14
N PRO A 508 -11.59 31.56 10.11
CA PRO A 508 -11.39 32.87 9.54
C PRO A 508 -11.53 33.94 10.66
N GLU A 509 -10.61 34.88 10.69
CA GLU A 509 -10.72 36.03 11.58
C GLU A 509 -12.01 36.78 11.19
N SER A 510 -12.98 36.81 12.09
CA SER A 510 -14.08 37.76 11.99
C SER A 510 -13.47 39.15 12.11
N ASP A 511 -13.61 39.98 11.08
CA ASP A 511 -13.33 41.41 11.16
C ASP A 511 -14.23 42.02 12.25
N GLU A 512 -13.83 41.89 13.50
CA GLU A 512 -14.31 42.78 14.57
C GLU A 512 -13.61 44.11 14.34
N GLU A 513 -14.30 45.02 13.64
CA GLU A 513 -13.96 46.43 13.62
C GLU A 513 -13.76 46.90 15.07
N ASP A 514 -12.51 47.25 15.37
CA ASP A 514 -12.19 48.10 16.51
C ASP A 514 -12.91 49.45 16.35
N SER A 515 -14.12 49.50 16.85
CA SER A 515 -14.78 50.75 17.16
C SER A 515 -14.44 51.11 18.62
N GLU A 516 -13.24 51.56 18.89
CA GLU A 516 -12.91 52.37 20.05
C GLU A 516 -12.97 53.84 19.62
N GLU A 517 -14.03 54.42 19.98
CA GLU A 517 -14.37 55.62 20.70
C GLU A 517 -13.27 56.70 20.79
N GLU A 518 -13.64 57.86 20.28
CA GLU A 518 -13.24 59.15 20.87
C GLU A 518 -13.90 59.40 22.24
#